data_654ebd5f38eea7040bdf9117148f7e2f
#
_entry.id   654ebd5f38eea7040bdf9117148f7e2f
#
_cell.length_a   1.000
_cell.length_b   1.000
_cell.length_c   1.000
_cell.angle_alpha   90.00
_cell.angle_beta   90.00
_cell.angle_gamma   90.00
#
_symmetry.space_group_name_H-M   'P 1'
#
loop_
_entity.id
_entity.type
_entity.pdbx_description
1 polymer ?
#
loop_
_entity_poly.entity_id
_entity_poly.type
_entity_poly.pdbx_seq_one_letter_code
_entity_poly.pdbx_strand_id
1 'polypeptide(L)'
;MTTPARVLVTGATGAVGSAVMRALRAVGHTPHGVSRRGGEGRDLSAWHIGTQEPPSELRGSWDAVVHCAADTRWNLSDEEAEDANVVPLRALLALAGPDTHFVHLSSSFVTGLQGDISSPCIDAYRNSYEWSKAHAERIVHSERDSADIVRFPIVMGSRTDGTLDRFSGFFWLPAAMCNGAVPALVAEEKGLLDMVSTDDVADHVIRLLDSGAPDEHRLSILGRGDGAQRVSEAFDTVLEALNDWRAKHDVPLLDRLPYVTTQRWNRFYLPFAKEYLDRAQLVRVTAFRAYQGYLSVTEPFDVTHQVPNTQDVLYKSIIRWAETHPSFARRVPRPWRA
;
A
#
# COMPACT_ATOMS: atom_id res chain seq x y z
N MET A 1 -21.85 -22.08 -9.51
CA MET A 1 -20.69 -22.46 -8.67
C MET A 1 -19.51 -22.51 -9.57
N THR A 2 -18.55 -21.63 -9.39
CA THR A 2 -17.30 -21.61 -10.16
C THR A 2 -16.48 -22.85 -9.85
N THR A 3 -15.81 -23.42 -10.85
CA THR A 3 -14.93 -24.58 -10.64
C THR A 3 -13.76 -24.15 -9.72
N PRO A 4 -13.40 -24.93 -8.69
CA PRO A 4 -12.26 -24.64 -7.86
C PRO A 4 -10.97 -24.46 -8.68
N ALA A 5 -10.36 -23.27 -8.61
CA ALA A 5 -9.13 -22.96 -9.34
C ALA A 5 -7.89 -23.11 -8.42
N ARG A 6 -6.77 -23.56 -9.00
CA ARG A 6 -5.44 -23.52 -8.36
C ARG A 6 -4.82 -22.15 -8.59
N VAL A 7 -4.69 -21.37 -7.52
CA VAL A 7 -4.24 -19.97 -7.60
C VAL A 7 -2.91 -19.80 -6.89
N LEU A 8 -1.88 -19.37 -7.62
CA LEU A 8 -0.60 -18.98 -7.01
C LEU A 8 -0.67 -17.54 -6.55
N VAL A 9 -0.35 -17.27 -5.29
CA VAL A 9 -0.37 -15.92 -4.71
C VAL A 9 1.01 -15.54 -4.20
N THR A 10 1.67 -14.58 -4.83
CA THR A 10 2.93 -14.05 -4.31
C THR A 10 2.70 -12.98 -3.25
N GLY A 11 3.66 -12.79 -2.34
CA GLY A 11 3.47 -11.86 -1.22
C GLY A 11 2.38 -12.31 -0.26
N ALA A 12 2.10 -13.60 -0.16
CA ALA A 12 1.00 -14.21 0.58
C ALA A 12 0.99 -13.89 2.09
N THR A 13 2.11 -13.46 2.66
CA THR A 13 2.25 -13.03 4.07
C THR A 13 2.21 -11.50 4.24
N GLY A 14 1.97 -10.76 3.14
CA GLY A 14 1.80 -9.31 3.15
C GLY A 14 0.37 -8.90 3.44
N ALA A 15 0.15 -7.60 3.64
CA ALA A 15 -1.16 -7.03 3.97
C ALA A 15 -2.27 -7.45 2.99
N VAL A 16 -2.04 -7.26 1.70
CA VAL A 16 -3.03 -7.60 0.65
C VAL A 16 -3.03 -9.09 0.34
N GLY A 17 -1.83 -9.68 0.16
CA GLY A 17 -1.73 -11.10 -0.23
C GLY A 17 -2.37 -12.05 0.78
N SER A 18 -2.28 -11.78 2.08
CA SER A 18 -2.94 -12.59 3.11
C SER A 18 -4.47 -12.47 3.05
N ALA A 19 -5.00 -11.28 2.76
CA ALA A 19 -6.44 -11.10 2.57
C ALA A 19 -6.93 -11.85 1.31
N VAL A 20 -6.18 -11.77 0.21
CA VAL A 20 -6.46 -12.52 -1.03
C VAL A 20 -6.45 -14.02 -0.75
N MET A 21 -5.45 -14.54 -0.02
CA MET A 21 -5.38 -15.96 0.37
C MET A 21 -6.62 -16.41 1.18
N ARG A 22 -7.07 -15.57 2.13
CA ARG A 22 -8.28 -15.86 2.93
C ARG A 22 -9.54 -15.85 2.07
N ALA A 23 -9.70 -14.84 1.21
CA ALA A 23 -10.86 -14.71 0.34
C ALA A 23 -10.97 -15.88 -0.65
N LEU A 24 -9.86 -16.26 -1.28
CA LEU A 24 -9.81 -17.40 -2.20
C LEU A 24 -10.26 -18.71 -1.53
N ARG A 25 -9.78 -18.99 -0.30
CA ARG A 25 -10.22 -20.17 0.47
C ARG A 25 -11.72 -20.10 0.81
N ALA A 26 -12.20 -18.91 1.18
CA ALA A 26 -13.60 -18.74 1.59
C ALA A 26 -14.59 -19.04 0.46
N VAL A 27 -14.21 -18.81 -0.80
CA VAL A 27 -15.04 -19.10 -1.98
C VAL A 27 -14.72 -20.46 -2.62
N GLY A 28 -13.83 -21.27 -2.01
CA GLY A 28 -13.58 -22.65 -2.42
C GLY A 28 -12.47 -22.85 -3.44
N HIS A 29 -11.69 -21.82 -3.79
CA HIS A 29 -10.46 -22.00 -4.56
C HIS A 29 -9.36 -22.66 -3.71
N THR A 30 -8.31 -23.13 -4.41
CA THR A 30 -7.13 -23.76 -3.80
C THR A 30 -5.92 -22.83 -3.96
N PRO A 31 -5.77 -21.80 -3.09
CA PRO A 31 -4.62 -20.91 -3.16
C PRO A 31 -3.36 -21.55 -2.63
N HIS A 32 -2.24 -21.31 -3.28
CA HIS A 32 -0.90 -21.60 -2.80
C HIS A 32 -0.10 -20.31 -2.69
N GLY A 33 0.35 -20.00 -1.50
CA GLY A 33 1.06 -18.78 -1.21
C GLY A 33 2.56 -18.91 -1.43
N VAL A 34 3.19 -17.80 -1.80
CA VAL A 34 4.65 -17.67 -1.85
C VAL A 34 5.10 -16.47 -1.05
N SER A 35 6.10 -16.68 -0.20
CA SER A 35 6.80 -15.62 0.50
C SER A 35 8.30 -15.91 0.58
N ARG A 36 9.12 -14.89 0.89
CA ARG A 36 10.57 -15.07 1.01
C ARG A 36 10.99 -16.07 2.09
N ARG A 37 10.21 -16.19 3.16
CA ARG A 37 10.52 -17.04 4.33
C ARG A 37 9.71 -18.32 4.38
N GLY A 38 8.73 -18.49 3.48
CA GLY A 38 7.72 -19.53 3.65
C GLY A 38 6.85 -19.29 4.89
N GLY A 39 6.30 -20.36 5.43
CA GLY A 39 5.49 -20.34 6.64
C GLY A 39 5.10 -21.76 7.04
N GLU A 40 4.37 -21.88 8.15
CA GLU A 40 3.82 -23.16 8.56
C GLU A 40 2.58 -23.48 7.69
N GLY A 41 2.57 -24.67 7.09
CA GLY A 41 1.46 -25.14 6.26
C GLY A 41 1.91 -25.64 4.88
N ARG A 42 1.10 -26.54 4.28
CA ARG A 42 1.40 -27.14 2.96
C ARG A 42 1.09 -26.22 1.79
N ASP A 43 0.42 -25.12 2.04
CA ASP A 43 -0.07 -24.15 1.04
C ASP A 43 0.74 -22.85 1.04
N LEU A 44 1.95 -22.87 1.59
CA LEU A 44 2.84 -21.71 1.63
C LEU A 44 4.31 -22.13 1.45
N SER A 45 4.89 -21.80 0.29
CA SER A 45 6.28 -22.09 -0.03
C SER A 45 7.21 -20.91 0.17
N ALA A 46 8.45 -21.21 0.57
CA ALA A 46 9.54 -20.25 0.56
C ALA A 46 10.12 -20.15 -0.86
N TRP A 47 10.15 -18.93 -1.40
CA TRP A 47 10.82 -18.70 -2.68
C TRP A 47 11.30 -17.24 -2.77
N HIS A 48 12.59 -17.09 -2.99
CA HIS A 48 13.20 -15.81 -3.36
C HIS A 48 13.10 -15.63 -4.88
N ILE A 49 11.94 -15.13 -5.31
CA ILE A 49 11.57 -14.97 -6.72
C ILE A 49 12.63 -14.11 -7.43
N GLY A 50 13.11 -14.56 -8.57
CA GLY A 50 14.11 -13.87 -9.39
C GLY A 50 15.56 -14.13 -9.02
N THR A 51 15.83 -14.67 -7.82
CA THR A 51 17.21 -15.01 -7.40
C THR A 51 17.42 -16.51 -7.22
N GLN A 52 16.35 -17.29 -7.15
CA GLN A 52 16.38 -18.73 -7.00
C GLN A 52 15.44 -19.38 -8.01
N GLU A 53 15.74 -20.61 -8.40
CA GLU A 53 14.82 -21.44 -9.17
C GLU A 53 13.54 -21.68 -8.38
N PRO A 54 12.37 -21.75 -9.04
CA PRO A 54 11.13 -22.07 -8.37
C PRO A 54 11.19 -23.46 -7.74
N PRO A 55 10.74 -23.62 -6.50
CA PRO A 55 10.59 -24.92 -5.85
C PRO A 55 9.80 -25.90 -6.71
N SER A 56 10.09 -27.19 -6.59
CA SER A 56 9.46 -28.22 -7.43
C SER A 56 7.94 -28.25 -7.33
N GLU A 57 7.39 -27.97 -6.15
CA GLU A 57 5.95 -27.93 -5.89
C GLU A 57 5.24 -26.74 -6.58
N LEU A 58 6.00 -25.71 -6.99
CA LEU A 58 5.47 -24.57 -7.74
C LEU A 58 5.53 -24.78 -9.25
N ARG A 59 6.29 -25.78 -9.71
CA ARG A 59 6.37 -26.14 -11.12
C ARG A 59 5.12 -26.90 -11.53
N GLY A 60 4.47 -26.44 -12.57
CA GLY A 60 3.24 -27.04 -13.08
C GLY A 60 2.24 -25.98 -13.52
N SER A 61 1.05 -26.42 -13.95
CA SER A 61 0.01 -25.51 -14.41
C SER A 61 -0.72 -24.86 -13.24
N TRP A 62 -0.90 -23.57 -13.34
CA TRP A 62 -1.75 -22.75 -12.46
C TRP A 62 -2.91 -22.21 -13.29
N ASP A 63 -4.13 -22.27 -12.73
CA ASP A 63 -5.29 -21.66 -13.37
C ASP A 63 -5.17 -20.13 -13.31
N ALA A 64 -4.64 -19.62 -12.21
CA ALA A 64 -4.35 -18.19 -12.05
C ALA A 64 -3.10 -17.92 -11.22
N VAL A 65 -2.50 -16.76 -11.48
CA VAL A 65 -1.43 -16.17 -10.66
C VAL A 65 -1.84 -14.77 -10.21
N VAL A 66 -1.82 -14.52 -8.90
CA VAL A 66 -2.07 -13.20 -8.32
C VAL A 66 -0.76 -12.66 -7.75
N HIS A 67 -0.20 -11.65 -8.42
CA HIS A 67 1.06 -11.05 -8.05
C HIS A 67 0.88 -9.88 -7.08
N CYS A 68 0.96 -10.17 -5.75
CA CYS A 68 0.88 -9.18 -4.68
C CYS A 68 2.24 -8.77 -4.12
N ALA A 69 3.31 -9.51 -4.44
CA ALA A 69 4.63 -9.23 -3.88
C ALA A 69 5.19 -7.91 -4.41
N ALA A 70 5.64 -7.06 -3.52
CA ALA A 70 6.41 -5.86 -3.83
C ALA A 70 7.27 -5.44 -2.65
N ASP A 71 8.44 -4.88 -2.92
CA ASP A 71 9.19 -4.09 -1.96
C ASP A 71 8.67 -2.64 -2.01
N THR A 72 8.14 -2.16 -0.91
CA THR A 72 7.49 -0.85 -0.81
C THR A 72 8.42 0.25 -0.29
N ARG A 73 9.73 0.04 -0.26
CA ARG A 73 10.71 1.07 0.13
C ARG A 73 10.75 2.17 -0.92
N TRP A 74 10.88 3.42 -0.47
CA TRP A 74 10.81 4.62 -1.32
C TRP A 74 12.17 5.19 -1.73
N ASN A 75 13.24 4.68 -1.12
CA ASN A 75 14.59 5.24 -1.22
C ASN A 75 15.61 4.25 -1.82
N LEU A 76 15.14 3.35 -2.64
CA LEU A 76 16.00 2.45 -3.40
C LEU A 76 16.60 3.22 -4.59
N SER A 77 17.79 2.83 -5.05
CA SER A 77 18.24 3.20 -6.38
C SER A 77 17.33 2.55 -7.45
N ASP A 78 17.44 2.99 -8.68
CA ASP A 78 16.74 2.38 -9.82
C ASP A 78 17.10 0.90 -9.97
N GLU A 79 18.39 0.55 -9.89
CA GLU A 79 18.89 -0.82 -9.93
C GLU A 79 18.32 -1.68 -8.76
N GLU A 80 18.39 -1.17 -7.53
CA GLU A 80 17.82 -1.86 -6.36
C GLU A 80 16.29 -2.04 -6.48
N ALA A 81 15.58 -1.07 -7.04
CA ALA A 81 14.14 -1.12 -7.23
C ALA A 81 13.75 -2.08 -8.36
N GLU A 82 14.55 -2.17 -9.43
CA GLU A 82 14.41 -3.17 -10.48
C GLU A 82 14.60 -4.58 -9.94
N ASP A 83 15.70 -4.82 -9.23
CA ASP A 83 16.00 -6.10 -8.58
C ASP A 83 14.91 -6.53 -7.59
N ALA A 84 14.33 -5.57 -6.86
CA ALA A 84 13.34 -5.86 -5.84
C ALA A 84 11.93 -6.14 -6.39
N ASN A 85 11.53 -5.51 -7.50
CA ASN A 85 10.15 -5.54 -7.99
C ASN A 85 9.98 -6.00 -9.44
N VAL A 86 10.95 -5.78 -10.32
CA VAL A 86 10.86 -6.11 -11.74
C VAL A 86 11.44 -7.50 -12.03
N VAL A 87 12.63 -7.78 -11.52
CA VAL A 87 13.26 -9.12 -11.69
C VAL A 87 12.36 -10.24 -11.14
N PRO A 88 11.75 -10.10 -9.92
CA PRO A 88 10.80 -11.10 -9.45
C PRO A 88 9.55 -11.24 -10.34
N LEU A 89 9.05 -10.15 -10.91
CA LEU A 89 7.92 -10.21 -11.82
C LEU A 89 8.25 -11.03 -13.06
N ARG A 90 9.40 -10.79 -13.73
CA ARG A 90 9.82 -11.55 -14.91
C ARG A 90 9.97 -13.04 -14.63
N ALA A 91 10.56 -13.39 -13.48
CA ALA A 91 10.66 -14.79 -13.07
C ALA A 91 9.28 -15.43 -12.85
N LEU A 92 8.31 -14.66 -12.35
CA LEU A 92 6.94 -15.14 -12.18
C LEU A 92 6.19 -15.26 -13.52
N LEU A 93 6.40 -14.34 -14.46
CA LEU A 93 5.84 -14.40 -15.81
C LEU A 93 6.36 -15.64 -16.55
N ALA A 94 7.66 -15.96 -16.39
CA ALA A 94 8.25 -17.17 -16.95
C ALA A 94 7.69 -18.47 -16.32
N LEU A 95 7.31 -18.45 -15.05
CA LEU A 95 6.67 -19.58 -14.37
C LEU A 95 5.21 -19.76 -14.81
N ALA A 96 4.50 -18.63 -15.01
CA ALA A 96 3.11 -18.62 -15.45
C ALA A 96 3.04 -18.96 -16.95
N GLY A 97 2.38 -20.05 -17.30
CA GLY A 97 2.14 -20.39 -18.71
C GLY A 97 1.32 -19.32 -19.44
N PRO A 98 1.30 -19.34 -20.77
CA PRO A 98 0.57 -18.34 -21.56
C PRO A 98 -0.94 -18.32 -21.25
N ASP A 99 -1.53 -19.49 -21.00
CA ASP A 99 -2.95 -19.64 -20.71
C ASP A 99 -3.32 -19.34 -19.24
N THR A 100 -2.33 -19.07 -18.38
CA THR A 100 -2.57 -18.76 -16.97
C THR A 100 -3.19 -17.38 -16.83
N HIS A 101 -4.32 -17.26 -16.13
CA HIS A 101 -4.92 -15.97 -15.78
C HIS A 101 -3.98 -15.16 -14.87
N PHE A 102 -3.39 -14.10 -15.36
CA PHE A 102 -2.42 -13.29 -14.62
C PHE A 102 -3.06 -12.02 -14.07
N VAL A 103 -3.05 -11.84 -12.74
CA VAL A 103 -3.55 -10.66 -12.05
C VAL A 103 -2.37 -9.93 -11.39
N HIS A 104 -2.03 -8.74 -11.88
CA HIS A 104 -0.97 -7.90 -11.33
C HIS A 104 -1.53 -6.82 -10.43
N LEU A 105 -1.22 -6.86 -9.13
CA LEU A 105 -1.60 -5.81 -8.19
C LEU A 105 -0.60 -4.66 -8.26
N SER A 106 -1.09 -3.47 -8.60
CA SER A 106 -0.33 -2.26 -8.82
C SER A 106 -0.76 -1.14 -7.86
N SER A 107 -0.50 0.10 -8.21
CA SER A 107 -0.80 1.28 -7.38
C SER A 107 -1.46 2.38 -8.21
N SER A 108 -2.42 3.11 -7.64
CA SER A 108 -2.98 4.31 -8.28
C SER A 108 -1.95 5.44 -8.45
N PHE A 109 -0.82 5.36 -7.76
CA PHE A 109 0.24 6.36 -7.85
C PHE A 109 1.28 6.08 -8.96
N VAL A 110 1.13 5.04 -9.76
CA VAL A 110 2.07 4.68 -10.85
C VAL A 110 2.15 5.70 -11.97
N THR A 111 1.19 6.60 -12.08
CA THR A 111 1.22 7.68 -13.06
C THR A 111 2.23 8.79 -12.70
N GLY A 112 2.86 8.70 -11.54
CA GLY A 112 3.95 9.56 -11.11
C GLY A 112 3.59 11.05 -11.10
N LEU A 113 4.53 11.85 -11.58
CA LEU A 113 4.40 13.32 -11.67
C LEU A 113 3.93 13.79 -13.06
N GLN A 114 3.94 12.91 -14.06
CA GLN A 114 3.61 13.23 -15.45
C GLN A 114 2.20 12.80 -15.86
N GLY A 115 1.51 12.03 -15.01
CA GLY A 115 0.15 11.59 -15.27
C GLY A 115 0.02 10.26 -16.03
N ASP A 116 1.14 9.62 -16.43
CA ASP A 116 1.15 8.33 -17.13
C ASP A 116 2.31 7.43 -16.70
N ILE A 117 2.34 6.19 -17.20
CA ILE A 117 3.36 5.18 -16.88
C ILE A 117 4.48 5.09 -17.92
N SER A 118 4.52 5.99 -18.93
CA SER A 118 5.38 5.84 -20.11
C SER A 118 6.85 6.13 -19.81
N SER A 119 7.13 6.99 -18.82
CA SER A 119 8.51 7.40 -18.53
C SER A 119 9.37 6.25 -18.00
N PRO A 120 10.54 5.98 -18.60
CA PRO A 120 11.52 5.07 -18.05
C PRO A 120 12.35 5.70 -16.92
N CYS A 121 12.30 7.04 -16.76
CA CYS A 121 13.14 7.78 -15.84
C CYS A 121 12.53 7.78 -14.42
N ILE A 122 13.31 7.42 -13.40
CA ILE A 122 12.89 7.40 -12.00
C ILE A 122 12.49 8.81 -11.49
N ASP A 123 13.10 9.86 -12.00
CA ASP A 123 12.79 11.25 -11.61
C ASP A 123 11.40 11.74 -12.06
N ALA A 124 10.73 10.98 -12.93
CA ALA A 124 9.34 11.23 -13.30
C ALA A 124 8.33 10.77 -12.22
N TYR A 125 8.82 10.15 -11.15
CA TYR A 125 8.01 9.59 -10.06
C TYR A 125 8.40 10.21 -8.72
N ARG A 126 7.50 10.12 -7.73
CA ARG A 126 7.78 10.65 -6.38
C ARG A 126 8.86 9.86 -5.65
N ASN A 127 9.01 8.59 -6.01
CA ASN A 127 9.97 7.67 -5.38
C ASN A 127 10.18 6.41 -6.23
N SER A 128 11.16 5.61 -5.83
CA SER A 128 11.54 4.37 -6.50
C SER A 128 10.44 3.29 -6.49
N TYR A 129 9.55 3.27 -5.50
CA TYR A 129 8.43 2.35 -5.48
C TYR A 129 7.44 2.61 -6.61
N GLU A 130 6.99 3.88 -6.79
CA GLU A 130 6.10 4.26 -7.89
C GLU A 130 6.72 3.92 -9.25
N TRP A 131 7.98 4.29 -9.45
CA TRP A 131 8.72 3.98 -10.66
C TRP A 131 8.76 2.46 -10.94
N SER A 132 9.10 1.65 -9.93
CA SER A 132 9.20 0.19 -10.10
C SER A 132 7.84 -0.45 -10.39
N LYS A 133 6.75 0.06 -9.82
CA LYS A 133 5.40 -0.40 -10.13
C LYS A 133 4.97 -0.01 -11.55
N ALA A 134 5.29 1.21 -11.98
CA ALA A 134 5.07 1.63 -13.38
C ALA A 134 5.90 0.80 -14.36
N HIS A 135 7.17 0.52 -14.03
CA HIS A 135 8.02 -0.35 -14.82
C HIS A 135 7.46 -1.78 -14.88
N ALA A 136 7.01 -2.32 -13.75
CA ALA A 136 6.36 -3.63 -13.70
C ALA A 136 5.12 -3.70 -14.62
N GLU A 137 4.26 -2.68 -14.63
CA GLU A 137 3.12 -2.64 -15.55
C GLU A 137 3.57 -2.64 -17.03
N ARG A 138 4.60 -1.84 -17.38
CA ARG A 138 5.15 -1.85 -18.75
C ARG A 138 5.66 -3.23 -19.15
N ILE A 139 6.30 -3.96 -18.23
CA ILE A 139 6.75 -5.35 -18.46
C ILE A 139 5.57 -6.29 -18.67
N VAL A 140 4.51 -6.21 -17.85
CA VAL A 140 3.30 -7.00 -18.04
C VAL A 140 2.71 -6.75 -19.43
N HIS A 141 2.60 -5.48 -19.85
CA HIS A 141 2.08 -5.11 -21.17
C HIS A 141 2.95 -5.61 -22.33
N SER A 142 4.27 -5.69 -22.14
CA SER A 142 5.19 -6.09 -23.22
C SER A 142 5.43 -7.60 -23.30
N GLU A 143 5.28 -8.34 -22.21
CA GLU A 143 5.64 -9.74 -22.09
C GLU A 143 4.42 -10.69 -22.01
N ARG A 144 3.20 -10.14 -21.99
CA ARG A 144 1.95 -10.93 -22.05
C ARG A 144 0.97 -10.33 -23.05
N ASP A 145 0.19 -11.20 -23.67
CA ASP A 145 -0.90 -10.78 -24.57
C ASP A 145 -2.10 -10.24 -23.78
N SER A 146 -2.34 -10.79 -22.56
CA SER A 146 -3.43 -10.38 -21.71
C SER A 146 -3.09 -10.53 -20.22
N ALA A 147 -3.62 -9.63 -19.40
CA ALA A 147 -3.55 -9.69 -17.94
C ALA A 147 -4.57 -8.75 -17.33
N ASP A 148 -4.96 -9.00 -16.07
CA ASP A 148 -5.61 -8.02 -15.23
C ASP A 148 -4.57 -7.19 -14.47
N ILE A 149 -4.69 -5.88 -14.57
CA ILE A 149 -3.88 -4.92 -13.81
C ILE A 149 -4.82 -4.19 -12.85
N VAL A 150 -4.54 -4.29 -11.56
CA VAL A 150 -5.37 -3.70 -10.51
C VAL A 150 -4.60 -2.62 -9.78
N ARG A 151 -4.95 -1.36 -10.03
CA ARG A 151 -4.41 -0.21 -9.31
C ARG A 151 -5.30 0.13 -8.13
N PHE A 152 -4.70 0.43 -7.01
CA PHE A 152 -5.42 0.91 -5.83
C PHE A 152 -4.56 1.88 -5.02
N PRO A 153 -5.20 2.80 -4.26
CA PRO A 153 -4.52 3.81 -3.46
C PRO A 153 -3.99 3.22 -2.14
N ILE A 154 -4.06 3.97 -1.05
CA ILE A 154 -3.58 3.55 0.27
C ILE A 154 -4.46 2.42 0.81
N VAL A 155 -3.82 1.36 1.31
CA VAL A 155 -4.52 0.19 1.84
C VAL A 155 -4.69 0.28 3.35
N MET A 156 -5.93 0.17 3.81
CA MET A 156 -6.34 0.01 5.20
C MET A 156 -6.60 -1.46 5.53
N GLY A 157 -6.81 -1.76 6.81
CA GLY A 157 -7.17 -3.10 7.27
C GLY A 157 -8.52 -3.60 6.77
N SER A 158 -8.97 -4.71 7.36
CA SER A 158 -10.29 -5.29 7.09
C SER A 158 -11.42 -4.32 7.46
N ARG A 159 -12.48 -4.30 6.67
CA ARG A 159 -13.72 -3.55 6.96
C ARG A 159 -14.40 -4.01 8.24
N THR A 160 -14.21 -5.26 8.61
CA THR A 160 -14.86 -5.83 9.79
C THR A 160 -14.29 -5.23 11.07
N ASP A 161 -12.96 -5.27 11.22
CA ASP A 161 -12.29 -4.97 12.49
C ASP A 161 -10.95 -4.19 12.36
N GLY A 162 -10.60 -3.75 11.16
CA GLY A 162 -9.34 -3.05 10.91
C GLY A 162 -8.10 -3.94 10.91
N THR A 163 -8.25 -5.26 10.99
CA THR A 163 -7.12 -6.20 11.03
C THR A 163 -6.26 -6.07 9.77
N LEU A 164 -4.95 -6.04 10.00
CA LEU A 164 -3.93 -5.97 8.96
C LEU A 164 -2.73 -6.80 9.41
N ASP A 165 -2.30 -7.77 8.60
CA ASP A 165 -1.19 -8.66 8.97
C ASP A 165 0.16 -7.93 9.03
N ARG A 166 0.27 -6.79 8.35
CA ARG A 166 1.45 -5.96 8.38
C ARG A 166 1.10 -4.47 8.24
N PHE A 167 1.30 -3.72 9.30
CA PHE A 167 1.17 -2.25 9.29
C PHE A 167 2.42 -1.62 8.68
N SER A 168 2.26 -0.92 7.56
CA SER A 168 3.34 -0.21 6.86
C SER A 168 2.81 1.05 6.15
N GLY A 169 3.67 1.81 5.51
CA GLY A 169 3.28 3.00 4.75
C GLY A 169 2.54 4.02 5.62
N PHE A 170 1.23 4.22 5.40
CA PHE A 170 0.42 5.19 6.11
C PHE A 170 0.49 5.07 7.64
N PHE A 171 0.68 3.87 8.18
CA PHE A 171 0.72 3.61 9.63
C PHE A 171 1.98 4.14 10.35
N TRP A 172 2.93 4.71 9.59
CA TRP A 172 3.96 5.56 10.19
C TRP A 172 3.36 6.82 10.84
N LEU A 173 2.26 7.35 10.29
CA LEU A 173 1.62 8.58 10.75
C LEU A 173 1.13 8.51 12.22
N PRO A 174 0.30 7.54 12.63
CA PRO A 174 -0.12 7.43 14.03
C PRO A 174 1.07 7.27 14.99
N ALA A 175 2.12 6.55 14.60
CA ALA A 175 3.34 6.45 15.38
C ALA A 175 4.04 7.81 15.52
N ALA A 176 4.09 8.60 14.44
CA ALA A 176 4.70 9.92 14.42
C ALA A 176 3.90 10.94 15.24
N MET A 177 2.57 10.87 15.23
CA MET A 177 1.71 11.67 16.08
C MET A 177 1.94 11.35 17.58
N CYS A 178 1.96 10.08 17.95
CA CYS A 178 2.16 9.65 19.32
C CYS A 178 3.55 10.02 19.89
N ASN A 179 4.58 10.10 19.07
CA ASN A 179 5.93 10.44 19.52
C ASN A 179 6.31 11.93 19.34
N GLY A 180 5.40 12.74 18.79
CA GLY A 180 5.64 14.17 18.55
C GLY A 180 6.61 14.44 17.38
N ALA A 181 6.81 13.46 16.47
CA ALA A 181 7.68 13.66 15.31
C ALA A 181 7.04 14.53 14.22
N VAL A 182 5.72 14.70 14.25
CA VAL A 182 4.95 15.54 13.33
C VAL A 182 4.44 16.76 14.08
N PRO A 183 5.05 17.94 13.93
CA PRO A 183 4.63 19.16 14.66
C PRO A 183 3.42 19.85 14.02
N ALA A 184 3.11 19.55 12.77
CA ALA A 184 2.00 20.10 12.01
C ALA A 184 1.57 19.14 10.91
N LEU A 185 0.30 19.19 10.54
CA LEU A 185 -0.21 18.54 9.32
C LEU A 185 0.18 19.40 8.12
N VAL A 186 1.10 18.90 7.31
CA VAL A 186 1.55 19.58 6.09
C VAL A 186 0.86 18.95 4.89
N ALA A 187 -0.08 19.66 4.30
CA ALA A 187 -0.85 19.21 3.15
C ALA A 187 -1.41 20.39 2.36
N GLU A 188 -1.93 20.15 1.17
CA GLU A 188 -2.72 21.15 0.47
C GLU A 188 -4.14 21.21 1.05
N GLU A 189 -4.74 22.41 1.05
CA GLU A 189 -6.09 22.63 1.63
C GLU A 189 -7.16 21.75 0.97
N LYS A 190 -7.01 21.50 -0.33
CA LYS A 190 -7.88 20.62 -1.11
C LYS A 190 -7.32 19.20 -1.24
N GLY A 191 -6.28 18.86 -0.48
CA GLY A 191 -5.65 17.54 -0.52
C GLY A 191 -6.65 16.41 -0.28
N LEU A 192 -6.58 15.38 -1.11
CA LEU A 192 -7.41 14.18 -1.06
C LEU A 192 -6.58 12.99 -0.59
N LEU A 193 -7.19 12.15 0.19
CA LEU A 193 -6.63 10.87 0.63
C LEU A 193 -7.59 9.76 0.23
N ASP A 194 -7.27 9.09 -0.86
CA ASP A 194 -8.05 7.94 -1.30
C ASP A 194 -7.50 6.66 -0.66
N MET A 195 -8.40 5.77 -0.29
CA MET A 195 -8.09 4.55 0.46
C MET A 195 -9.00 3.41 0.05
N VAL A 196 -8.49 2.19 0.19
CA VAL A 196 -9.24 0.94 0.07
C VAL A 196 -8.97 0.05 1.27
N SER A 197 -9.87 -0.88 1.59
CA SER A 197 -9.59 -1.95 2.55
C SER A 197 -8.89 -3.12 1.86
N THR A 198 -8.25 -3.99 2.65
CA THR A 198 -7.77 -5.27 2.14
C THR A 198 -8.89 -6.12 1.57
N ASP A 199 -10.10 -6.02 2.13
CA ASP A 199 -11.27 -6.77 1.67
C ASP A 199 -11.72 -6.27 0.28
N ASP A 200 -11.72 -4.96 0.03
CA ASP A 200 -12.08 -4.40 -1.29
C ASP A 200 -11.18 -4.95 -2.40
N VAL A 201 -9.87 -5.03 -2.13
CA VAL A 201 -8.91 -5.57 -3.10
C VAL A 201 -9.10 -7.07 -3.28
N ALA A 202 -9.27 -7.83 -2.20
CA ALA A 202 -9.46 -9.26 -2.25
C ALA A 202 -10.76 -9.64 -2.98
N ASP A 203 -11.88 -8.97 -2.68
CA ASP A 203 -13.16 -9.17 -3.35
C ASP A 203 -13.10 -8.83 -4.85
N HIS A 204 -12.29 -7.81 -5.20
CA HIS A 204 -12.10 -7.49 -6.62
C HIS A 204 -11.30 -8.58 -7.33
N VAL A 205 -10.25 -9.12 -6.72
CA VAL A 205 -9.50 -10.27 -7.26
C VAL A 205 -10.43 -11.46 -7.49
N ILE A 206 -11.30 -11.78 -6.52
CA ILE A 206 -12.30 -12.86 -6.70
C ILE A 206 -13.18 -12.59 -7.94
N ARG A 207 -13.73 -11.37 -8.07
CA ARG A 207 -14.57 -11.00 -9.23
C ARG A 207 -13.82 -11.16 -10.57
N LEU A 208 -12.52 -10.81 -10.62
CA LEU A 208 -11.71 -11.00 -11.82
C LEU A 208 -11.55 -12.48 -12.16
N LEU A 209 -11.25 -13.31 -11.17
CA LEU A 209 -11.12 -14.77 -11.38
C LEU A 209 -12.44 -15.40 -11.81
N ASP A 210 -13.55 -15.00 -11.22
CA ASP A 210 -14.90 -15.46 -11.59
C ASP A 210 -15.30 -15.06 -13.01
N SER A 211 -14.82 -13.92 -13.51
CA SER A 211 -15.07 -13.47 -14.90
C SER A 211 -14.17 -14.15 -15.94
N GLY A 212 -13.18 -14.92 -15.50
CA GLY A 212 -12.21 -15.57 -16.36
C GLY A 212 -11.08 -14.65 -16.85
N ALA A 213 -10.06 -15.27 -17.45
CA ALA A 213 -8.93 -14.54 -18.04
C ALA A 213 -9.45 -13.58 -19.14
N PRO A 214 -8.95 -12.35 -19.19
CA PRO A 214 -9.33 -11.42 -20.24
C PRO A 214 -8.67 -11.76 -21.58
N ASP A 215 -9.31 -11.38 -22.70
CA ASP A 215 -8.73 -11.53 -24.04
C ASP A 215 -7.64 -10.48 -24.32
N GLU A 216 -7.70 -9.32 -23.64
CA GLU A 216 -6.74 -8.22 -23.73
C GLU A 216 -6.39 -7.74 -22.31
N HIS A 217 -5.45 -6.81 -22.18
CA HIS A 217 -5.16 -6.20 -20.89
C HIS A 217 -6.37 -5.45 -20.33
N ARG A 218 -6.79 -5.81 -19.12
CA ARG A 218 -7.90 -5.17 -18.40
C ARG A 218 -7.37 -4.39 -17.22
N LEU A 219 -7.52 -3.05 -17.26
CA LEU A 219 -7.14 -2.16 -16.16
C LEU A 219 -8.34 -1.90 -15.24
N SER A 220 -8.15 -2.19 -13.95
CA SER A 220 -9.07 -1.79 -12.88
C SER A 220 -8.40 -0.79 -11.96
N ILE A 221 -9.07 0.31 -11.66
CA ILE A 221 -8.64 1.32 -10.69
C ILE A 221 -9.66 1.37 -9.56
N LEU A 222 -9.28 0.85 -8.39
CA LEU A 222 -10.12 0.84 -7.21
C LEU A 222 -9.91 2.10 -6.41
N GLY A 223 -10.96 2.61 -5.81
CA GLY A 223 -10.90 3.77 -4.92
C GLY A 223 -12.24 4.43 -4.73
N ARG A 224 -12.22 5.59 -4.10
CA ARG A 224 -13.39 6.44 -3.92
C ARG A 224 -13.55 7.49 -5.03
N GLY A 225 -12.46 7.83 -5.72
CA GLY A 225 -12.45 8.89 -6.72
C GLY A 225 -12.93 10.23 -6.14
N ASP A 226 -13.98 10.81 -6.70
CA ASP A 226 -14.59 12.06 -6.19
C ASP A 226 -15.08 11.96 -4.74
N GLY A 227 -15.32 10.77 -4.25
CA GLY A 227 -15.70 10.51 -2.86
C GLY A 227 -14.52 10.31 -1.91
N ALA A 228 -13.27 10.51 -2.36
CA ALA A 228 -12.08 10.45 -1.51
C ALA A 228 -12.16 11.46 -0.38
N GLN A 229 -11.65 11.10 0.80
CA GLN A 229 -11.68 11.97 1.97
C GLN A 229 -10.72 13.15 1.81
N ARG A 230 -11.08 14.30 2.38
CA ARG A 230 -10.11 15.37 2.59
C ARG A 230 -9.01 14.87 3.54
N VAL A 231 -7.77 15.27 3.28
CA VAL A 231 -6.64 14.94 4.17
C VAL A 231 -6.92 15.38 5.60
N SER A 232 -7.54 16.57 5.78
CA SER A 232 -7.91 17.09 7.13
C SER A 232 -8.91 16.17 7.84
N GLU A 233 -9.93 15.69 7.15
CA GLU A 233 -10.95 14.78 7.69
C GLU A 233 -10.36 13.41 8.07
N ALA A 234 -9.50 12.88 7.22
CA ALA A 234 -8.80 11.62 7.50
C ALA A 234 -7.90 11.74 8.75
N PHE A 235 -7.20 12.88 8.89
CA PHE A 235 -6.39 13.14 10.09
C PHE A 235 -7.23 13.32 11.35
N ASP A 236 -8.40 13.97 11.27
CA ASP A 236 -9.34 14.05 12.38
C ASP A 236 -9.83 12.66 12.81
N THR A 237 -10.12 11.77 11.84
CA THR A 237 -10.46 10.36 12.11
C THR A 237 -9.31 9.59 12.78
N VAL A 238 -8.07 9.80 12.33
CA VAL A 238 -6.88 9.20 12.96
C VAL A 238 -6.72 9.68 14.41
N LEU A 239 -6.87 10.99 14.63
CA LEU A 239 -6.77 11.59 15.98
C LEU A 239 -7.87 11.08 16.92
N GLU A 240 -9.11 11.02 16.44
CA GLU A 240 -10.26 10.47 17.15
C GLU A 240 -9.98 9.03 17.59
N ALA A 241 -9.62 8.15 16.65
CA ALA A 241 -9.33 6.75 16.94
C ALA A 241 -8.19 6.59 17.96
N LEU A 242 -7.09 7.35 17.80
CA LEU A 242 -5.98 7.34 18.75
C LEU A 242 -6.44 7.79 20.14
N ASN A 243 -7.23 8.87 20.24
CA ASN A 243 -7.68 9.41 21.50
C ASN A 243 -8.71 8.51 22.20
N ASP A 244 -9.58 7.85 21.46
CA ASP A 244 -10.50 6.84 22.00
C ASP A 244 -9.76 5.64 22.59
N TRP A 245 -8.72 5.16 21.89
CA TRP A 245 -7.87 4.12 22.43
C TRP A 245 -7.11 4.59 23.68
N ARG A 246 -6.54 5.78 23.65
CA ARG A 246 -5.76 6.37 24.74
C ARG A 246 -6.62 6.60 25.99
N ALA A 247 -7.83 7.12 25.81
CA ALA A 247 -8.79 7.30 26.93
C ALA A 247 -9.12 5.99 27.63
N LYS A 248 -9.32 4.90 26.89
CA LYS A 248 -9.56 3.54 27.43
C LYS A 248 -8.36 2.96 28.19
N HIS A 249 -7.18 3.51 27.99
CA HIS A 249 -5.92 3.00 28.58
C HIS A 249 -5.24 4.00 29.54
N ASP A 250 -5.97 5.03 29.98
CA ASP A 250 -5.48 6.08 30.89
C ASP A 250 -4.20 6.78 30.40
N VAL A 251 -4.12 7.03 29.08
CA VAL A 251 -3.01 7.75 28.44
C VAL A 251 -3.47 9.17 28.11
N PRO A 252 -2.66 10.21 28.34
CA PRO A 252 -3.01 11.59 27.97
C PRO A 252 -3.40 11.70 26.50
N LEU A 253 -4.48 12.45 26.21
CA LEU A 253 -4.94 12.64 24.85
C LEU A 253 -3.92 13.43 24.01
N LEU A 254 -3.98 13.25 22.71
CA LEU A 254 -3.20 14.01 21.73
C LEU A 254 -3.97 15.27 21.34
N ASP A 255 -3.26 16.37 21.20
CA ASP A 255 -3.81 17.60 20.64
C ASP A 255 -3.95 17.50 19.11
N ARG A 256 -4.91 18.25 18.57
CA ARG A 256 -5.04 18.40 17.12
C ARG A 256 -3.82 19.12 16.56
N LEU A 257 -3.20 18.54 15.53
CA LEU A 257 -2.07 19.17 14.86
C LEU A 257 -2.51 20.43 14.11
N PRO A 258 -1.72 21.53 14.20
CA PRO A 258 -1.96 22.70 13.38
C PRO A 258 -1.79 22.36 11.89
N TYR A 259 -2.64 22.94 11.04
CA TYR A 259 -2.58 22.77 9.60
C TYR A 259 -1.64 23.81 8.97
N VAL A 260 -0.77 23.34 8.07
CA VAL A 260 0.18 24.20 7.35
C VAL A 260 0.24 23.76 5.90
N THR A 261 0.09 24.71 4.95
CA THR A 261 0.27 24.40 3.53
C THR A 261 1.72 24.04 3.21
N THR A 262 1.93 23.20 2.18
CA THR A 262 3.28 22.82 1.71
C THR A 262 4.15 24.05 1.39
N GLN A 263 3.56 25.11 0.82
CA GLN A 263 4.27 26.37 0.53
C GLN A 263 4.77 27.05 1.81
N ARG A 264 3.90 27.20 2.84
CA ARG A 264 4.28 27.82 4.12
C ARG A 264 5.33 26.99 4.85
N TRP A 265 5.16 25.65 4.84
CA TRP A 265 6.13 24.73 5.42
C TRP A 265 7.52 24.90 4.80
N ASN A 266 7.63 24.85 3.47
CA ASN A 266 8.90 24.94 2.75
C ASN A 266 9.55 26.33 2.87
N ARG A 267 8.72 27.40 2.92
CA ARG A 267 9.22 28.79 2.93
C ARG A 267 9.66 29.27 4.31
N PHE A 268 8.98 28.85 5.36
CA PHE A 268 9.20 29.37 6.70
C PHE A 268 9.71 28.31 7.69
N TYR A 269 9.03 27.19 7.82
CA TYR A 269 9.34 26.22 8.86
C TYR A 269 10.61 25.40 8.55
N LEU A 270 10.75 24.91 7.33
CA LEU A 270 11.89 24.06 6.97
C LEU A 270 13.25 24.79 7.02
N PRO A 271 13.40 26.06 6.59
CA PRO A 271 14.63 26.82 6.80
C PRO A 271 14.94 26.99 8.30
N PHE A 272 13.93 27.39 9.11
CA PHE A 272 14.09 27.49 10.56
C PHE A 272 14.49 26.13 11.19
N ALA A 273 13.83 25.05 10.81
CA ALA A 273 14.15 23.71 11.29
C ALA A 273 15.62 23.33 10.99
N LYS A 274 16.13 23.66 9.80
CA LYS A 274 17.53 23.40 9.41
C LYS A 274 18.54 24.17 10.25
N GLU A 275 18.17 25.34 10.74
CA GLU A 275 19.06 26.22 11.49
C GLU A 275 19.08 25.87 13.00
N TYR A 276 17.93 25.50 13.56
CA TYR A 276 17.75 25.38 15.03
C TYR A 276 17.54 23.96 15.55
N LEU A 277 17.24 22.98 14.67
CA LEU A 277 17.02 21.63 15.12
C LEU A 277 18.30 20.78 15.10
N ASP A 278 18.43 19.90 16.07
CA ASP A 278 19.49 18.89 16.06
C ASP A 278 19.32 17.90 14.89
N ARG A 279 20.38 17.11 14.62
CA ARG A 279 20.38 16.15 13.52
C ARG A 279 19.26 15.11 13.62
N ALA A 280 18.92 14.65 14.81
CA ALA A 280 17.89 13.63 15.01
C ALA A 280 16.49 14.19 14.78
N GLN A 281 16.27 15.44 15.25
CA GLN A 281 15.02 16.18 14.99
C GLN A 281 14.87 16.48 13.51
N LEU A 282 15.94 16.94 12.84
CA LEU A 282 15.93 17.26 11.42
C LEU A 282 15.64 16.03 10.54
N VAL A 283 16.19 14.87 10.89
CA VAL A 283 15.86 13.59 10.20
C VAL A 283 14.37 13.28 10.29
N ARG A 284 13.72 13.53 11.44
CA ARG A 284 12.27 13.29 11.59
C ARG A 284 11.43 14.25 10.75
N VAL A 285 11.82 15.52 10.72
CA VAL A 285 11.15 16.54 9.88
C VAL A 285 11.28 16.23 8.40
N THR A 286 12.48 15.83 7.98
CA THR A 286 12.74 15.46 6.57
C THR A 286 12.07 14.16 6.16
N ALA A 287 11.95 13.18 7.06
CA ALA A 287 11.20 11.95 6.78
C ALA A 287 9.73 12.23 6.45
N PHE A 288 9.11 13.20 7.11
CA PHE A 288 7.74 13.62 6.80
C PHE A 288 7.59 14.20 5.39
N ARG A 289 8.65 14.82 4.85
CA ARG A 289 8.64 15.38 3.48
C ARG A 289 8.29 14.34 2.42
N ALA A 290 8.69 13.08 2.60
CA ALA A 290 8.37 12.00 1.68
C ALA A 290 6.85 11.77 1.55
N TYR A 291 6.08 12.06 2.59
CA TYR A 291 4.62 11.92 2.59
C TYR A 291 3.88 13.14 2.03
N GLN A 292 4.52 14.32 2.00
CA GLN A 292 3.87 15.57 1.54
C GLN A 292 3.29 15.44 0.13
N GLY A 293 3.99 14.74 -0.78
CA GLY A 293 3.52 14.52 -2.15
C GLY A 293 2.19 13.74 -2.21
N TYR A 294 1.99 12.82 -1.29
CA TYR A 294 0.74 12.04 -1.18
C TYR A 294 -0.40 12.81 -0.52
N LEU A 295 -0.07 13.66 0.45
CA LEU A 295 -1.03 14.51 1.16
C LEU A 295 -1.39 15.79 0.38
N SER A 296 -0.78 16.00 -0.78
CA SER A 296 -0.98 17.15 -1.65
C SER A 296 -1.61 16.79 -3.00
N VAL A 297 -2.11 15.58 -3.15
CA VAL A 297 -2.91 15.17 -4.32
C VAL A 297 -4.26 15.87 -4.23
N THR A 298 -4.58 16.73 -5.19
CA THR A 298 -5.82 17.52 -5.22
C THR A 298 -6.83 17.02 -6.24
N GLU A 299 -6.38 16.26 -7.21
CA GLU A 299 -7.24 15.65 -8.22
C GLU A 299 -7.60 14.22 -7.81
N PRO A 300 -8.88 13.84 -7.86
CA PRO A 300 -9.28 12.47 -7.55
C PRO A 300 -8.73 11.49 -8.60
N PHE A 301 -8.54 10.23 -8.20
CA PHE A 301 -8.24 9.18 -9.16
C PHE A 301 -9.47 8.89 -10.03
N ASP A 302 -9.22 8.64 -11.33
CA ASP A 302 -10.26 8.19 -12.28
C ASP A 302 -10.55 6.70 -12.02
N VAL A 303 -11.40 6.43 -11.02
CA VAL A 303 -11.70 5.07 -10.57
C VAL A 303 -12.68 4.37 -11.50
N THR A 304 -12.34 3.15 -11.89
CA THR A 304 -13.26 2.28 -12.67
C THR A 304 -14.16 1.44 -11.75
N HIS A 305 -13.74 1.24 -10.49
CA HIS A 305 -14.48 0.45 -9.50
C HIS A 305 -14.50 1.19 -8.15
N GLN A 306 -15.66 1.77 -7.85
CA GLN A 306 -15.86 2.46 -6.58
C GLN A 306 -15.94 1.48 -5.41
N VAL A 307 -15.21 1.81 -4.33
CA VAL A 307 -15.31 1.11 -3.05
C VAL A 307 -16.25 1.85 -2.09
N PRO A 308 -16.84 1.17 -1.08
CA PRO A 308 -17.65 1.83 -0.05
C PRO A 308 -16.85 2.85 0.75
N ASN A 309 -17.54 3.72 1.53
CA ASN A 309 -16.89 4.71 2.39
C ASN A 309 -15.80 4.06 3.25
N THR A 310 -14.65 4.74 3.37
CA THR A 310 -13.44 4.24 4.03
C THR A 310 -13.16 4.87 5.38
N GLN A 311 -13.98 5.81 5.85
CA GLN A 311 -13.77 6.49 7.14
C GLN A 311 -13.82 5.50 8.32
N ASP A 312 -14.83 4.62 8.34
CA ASP A 312 -14.98 3.62 9.40
C ASP A 312 -13.82 2.59 9.38
N VAL A 313 -13.38 2.17 8.20
CA VAL A 313 -12.25 1.26 8.09
C VAL A 313 -10.93 1.93 8.48
N LEU A 314 -10.75 3.22 8.19
CA LEU A 314 -9.62 4.00 8.69
C LEU A 314 -9.61 4.00 10.22
N TYR A 315 -10.73 4.39 10.85
CA TYR A 315 -10.88 4.42 12.30
C TYR A 315 -10.53 3.07 12.93
N LYS A 316 -11.16 1.98 12.45
CA LYS A 316 -10.90 0.61 12.94
C LYS A 316 -9.44 0.20 12.76
N SER A 317 -8.83 0.54 11.63
CA SER A 317 -7.43 0.21 11.35
C SER A 317 -6.47 0.93 12.31
N ILE A 318 -6.77 2.18 12.71
CA ILE A 318 -5.97 2.91 13.69
C ILE A 318 -6.14 2.32 15.09
N ILE A 319 -7.38 1.96 15.49
CA ILE A 319 -7.61 1.24 16.76
C ILE A 319 -6.80 -0.05 16.78
N ARG A 320 -6.88 -0.85 15.71
CA ARG A 320 -6.15 -2.13 15.62
C ARG A 320 -4.63 -1.93 15.65
N TRP A 321 -4.14 -0.90 14.96
CA TRP A 321 -2.73 -0.51 15.05
C TRP A 321 -2.31 -0.19 16.49
N ALA A 322 -3.10 0.59 17.22
CA ALA A 322 -2.80 0.94 18.61
C ALA A 322 -2.81 -0.27 19.55
N GLU A 323 -3.74 -1.21 19.34
CA GLU A 323 -3.80 -2.49 20.08
C GLU A 323 -2.56 -3.36 19.84
N THR A 324 -2.07 -3.41 18.60
CA THR A 324 -0.90 -4.22 18.23
C THR A 324 0.43 -3.54 18.49
N HIS A 325 0.43 -2.22 18.65
CA HIS A 325 1.63 -1.40 18.93
C HIS A 325 1.48 -0.53 20.19
N PRO A 326 1.09 -1.10 21.34
CA PRO A 326 0.76 -0.32 22.54
C PRO A 326 1.95 0.49 23.06
N SER A 327 3.19 0.03 22.84
CA SER A 327 4.41 0.76 23.20
C SER A 327 4.59 2.07 22.44
N PHE A 328 4.08 2.17 21.22
CA PHE A 328 4.03 3.40 20.44
C PHE A 328 2.81 4.24 20.81
N ALA A 329 1.62 3.63 20.87
CA ALA A 329 0.37 4.31 21.13
C ALA A 329 0.33 4.99 22.51
N ARG A 330 1.09 4.49 23.50
CA ARG A 330 1.23 5.08 24.86
C ARG A 330 2.23 6.22 24.95
N ARG A 331 3.01 6.51 23.91
CA ARG A 331 3.99 7.61 23.95
C ARG A 331 3.28 8.94 24.10
N VAL A 332 3.86 9.83 24.90
CA VAL A 332 3.38 11.20 25.05
C VAL A 332 4.30 12.12 24.26
N PRO A 333 3.75 12.90 23.31
CA PRO A 333 4.54 13.87 22.58
C PRO A 333 5.28 14.79 23.54
N ARG A 334 6.58 14.96 23.33
CA ARG A 334 7.35 15.94 24.08
C ARG A 334 7.51 17.17 23.21
N PRO A 335 7.29 18.38 23.77
CA PRO A 335 7.57 19.61 23.05
C PRO A 335 9.02 19.57 22.54
N TRP A 336 9.24 20.05 21.35
CA TRP A 336 10.58 20.23 20.83
C TRP A 336 11.27 21.26 21.71
N ARG A 337 12.30 20.85 22.39
CA ARG A 337 13.12 21.81 23.14
C ARG A 337 14.03 22.48 22.13
N ALA A 338 13.95 23.83 22.10
CA ALA A 338 14.89 24.67 21.39
C ALA A 338 16.31 24.52 21.99
#